data_74c67af6a5f8218be3e2b97856e9f461
#
_entry.id   74c67af6a5f8218be3e2b97856e9f461
#
_cell.length_a   1.000
_cell.length_b   1.000
_cell.length_c   1.000
_cell.angle_alpha   90.00
_cell.angle_beta   90.00
_cell.angle_gamma   90.00
#
_symmetry.space_group_name_H-M   'P 1'
#
loop_
_entity.id
_entity.type
_entity.pdbx_description
1 polymer ?
#
loop_
_entity_poly.entity_id
_entity_poly.type
_entity_poly.pdbx_seq_one_letter_code
_entity_poly.pdbx_strand_id
1 'polypeptide(L)'
;MKAPHEALGGQERTGPWVGMIWAQTRDGVIGRDGEMPWHLPEDFAHFRAQTRGRPVVMGRRTWESLPEKARPLPGRRNIVITGDSARAAEIAAAGAETTTSLDEALALAAGPDAEGRVPEKVWVLGGGRIYTETVDRELADTAVITVIDLDADGDTWAPQLPPSRWELCAADPAEGWHTAANGLRYRFETLCRRDGDIPAED
;
A
#
# COMPACT_ATOMS: atom_id res chain seq x y z
N MET A 1 23.39 2.38 -8.51
CA MET A 1 22.55 3.07 -7.50
C MET A 1 22.18 2.03 -6.45
N LYS A 2 22.63 2.18 -5.19
CA LYS A 2 22.26 1.29 -4.09
C LYS A 2 20.80 1.56 -3.70
N ALA A 3 20.05 0.50 -3.44
CA ALA A 3 18.66 0.62 -2.97
C ALA A 3 18.64 1.35 -1.62
N PRO A 4 17.62 2.20 -1.35
CA PRO A 4 17.57 3.06 -0.15
C PRO A 4 17.48 2.33 1.20
N HIS A 5 17.42 1.01 1.21
CA HIS A 5 17.22 0.21 2.43
C HIS A 5 18.52 -0.21 3.17
N GLU A 6 19.71 0.13 2.63
CA GLU A 6 20.98 -0.23 3.30
C GLU A 6 21.42 0.71 4.42
N ALA A 7 20.64 1.75 4.76
CA ALA A 7 21.03 2.78 5.72
C ALA A 7 20.33 2.67 7.10
N LEU A 8 19.50 1.67 7.33
CA LEU A 8 18.77 1.54 8.59
C LEU A 8 19.43 0.50 9.49
N GLY A 9 19.92 0.99 10.61
CA GLY A 9 20.77 0.29 11.60
C GLY A 9 20.23 -1.03 12.12
N GLY A 10 21.13 -1.90 12.30
CA GLY A 10 21.36 -3.21 12.87
C GLY A 10 20.40 -3.83 13.88
N GLN A 11 19.10 -3.93 13.63
CA GLN A 11 18.30 -5.01 14.20
C GLN A 11 18.01 -6.04 13.11
N GLU A 12 18.41 -7.30 13.33
CA GLU A 12 18.05 -8.40 12.43
C GLU A 12 16.51 -8.52 12.37
N ARG A 13 15.94 -8.13 11.25
CA ARG A 13 14.49 -8.27 11.04
C ARG A 13 14.13 -9.74 10.96
N THR A 14 13.12 -10.12 11.72
CA THR A 14 12.58 -11.49 11.73
C THR A 14 11.48 -11.73 10.68
N GLY A 15 11.17 -10.73 9.82
CA GLY A 15 10.10 -10.82 8.80
C GLY A 15 10.29 -9.88 7.63
N PRO A 16 9.42 -9.96 6.61
CA PRO A 16 9.46 -9.11 5.44
C PRO A 16 9.18 -7.63 5.79
N TRP A 17 9.63 -6.73 4.91
CA TRP A 17 9.23 -5.33 4.93
C TRP A 17 7.74 -5.19 4.62
N VAL A 18 7.02 -4.37 5.36
CA VAL A 18 5.64 -4.04 5.09
C VAL A 18 5.56 -2.66 4.46
N GLY A 19 5.15 -2.62 3.20
CA GLY A 19 4.89 -1.38 2.48
C GLY A 19 3.40 -1.11 2.34
N MET A 20 3.02 0.15 2.41
CA MET A 20 1.70 0.63 1.98
C MET A 20 1.85 1.33 0.63
N ILE A 21 0.84 1.27 -0.23
CA ILE A 21 0.85 1.96 -1.52
C ILE A 21 -0.54 2.46 -1.88
N TRP A 22 -0.66 3.74 -2.24
CA TRP A 22 -1.90 4.36 -2.72
C TRP A 22 -1.64 5.61 -3.55
N ALA A 23 -2.67 6.09 -4.24
CA ALA A 23 -2.71 7.41 -4.83
C ALA A 23 -3.69 8.31 -4.07
N GLN A 24 -3.39 9.59 -3.99
CA GLN A 24 -4.21 10.59 -3.30
C GLN A 24 -4.14 11.96 -3.97
N THR A 25 -5.15 12.77 -3.74
CA THR A 25 -5.05 14.22 -4.01
C THR A 25 -4.10 14.89 -3.01
N ARG A 26 -3.76 16.16 -3.24
CA ARG A 26 -2.97 16.94 -2.25
C ARG A 26 -3.62 16.98 -0.86
N ASP A 27 -4.96 16.99 -0.82
CA ASP A 27 -5.73 17.02 0.43
C ASP A 27 -5.98 15.62 1.02
N GLY A 28 -5.40 14.58 0.43
CA GLY A 28 -5.44 13.23 0.97
C GLY A 28 -6.68 12.42 0.58
N VAL A 29 -7.50 12.85 -0.37
CA VAL A 29 -8.62 12.04 -0.90
C VAL A 29 -8.06 10.84 -1.65
N ILE A 30 -8.53 9.63 -1.34
CA ILE A 30 -8.15 8.37 -1.99
C ILE A 30 -9.31 7.69 -2.70
N GLY A 31 -10.55 8.13 -2.49
CA GLY A 31 -11.71 7.55 -3.14
C GLY A 31 -12.99 8.33 -2.93
N ARG A 32 -13.95 8.07 -3.82
CA ARG A 32 -15.33 8.53 -3.77
C ARG A 32 -16.24 7.46 -4.35
N ASP A 33 -17.30 7.09 -3.64
CA ASP A 33 -18.29 6.09 -4.08
C ASP A 33 -17.66 4.75 -4.50
N GLY A 34 -16.52 4.36 -3.89
CA GLY A 34 -15.78 3.14 -4.18
C GLY A 34 -14.86 3.19 -5.40
N GLU A 35 -14.71 4.36 -6.02
CA GLU A 35 -13.83 4.59 -7.17
C GLU A 35 -12.80 5.69 -6.87
N MET A 36 -11.75 5.76 -7.68
CA MET A 36 -10.80 6.87 -7.65
C MET A 36 -11.35 8.01 -8.53
N PRO A 37 -11.45 9.26 -8.03
CA PRO A 37 -12.00 10.38 -8.81
C PRO A 37 -11.04 10.92 -9.90
N TRP A 38 -10.09 10.12 -10.34
CA TRP A 38 -9.13 10.43 -11.41
C TRP A 38 -8.82 9.19 -12.25
N HIS A 39 -8.25 9.45 -13.42
CA HIS A 39 -7.67 8.41 -14.26
C HIS A 39 -6.21 8.76 -14.54
N LEU A 40 -5.28 7.93 -14.03
CA LEU A 40 -3.85 8.15 -14.14
C LEU A 40 -3.14 6.82 -14.48
N PRO A 41 -2.98 6.51 -15.78
CA PRO A 41 -2.32 5.28 -16.22
C PRO A 41 -0.89 5.11 -15.69
N GLU A 42 -0.18 6.21 -15.47
CA GLU A 42 1.17 6.27 -14.93
C GLU A 42 1.20 5.74 -13.49
N ASP A 43 0.17 6.03 -12.68
CA ASP A 43 0.01 5.48 -11.35
C ASP A 43 -0.19 3.96 -11.38
N PHE A 44 -1.03 3.45 -12.27
CA PHE A 44 -1.22 2.02 -12.44
C PHE A 44 0.07 1.31 -12.87
N ALA A 45 0.90 1.94 -13.71
CA ALA A 45 2.18 1.39 -14.12
C ALA A 45 3.16 1.35 -12.92
N HIS A 46 3.21 2.42 -12.13
CA HIS A 46 4.01 2.51 -10.91
C HIS A 46 3.56 1.47 -9.88
N PHE A 47 2.27 1.38 -9.60
CA PHE A 47 1.68 0.37 -8.72
C PHE A 47 2.09 -1.06 -9.11
N ARG A 48 1.99 -1.40 -10.41
CA ARG A 48 2.39 -2.72 -10.90
C ARG A 48 3.88 -2.97 -10.72
N ALA A 49 4.72 -1.98 -11.00
CA ALA A 49 6.16 -2.09 -10.84
C ALA A 49 6.56 -2.34 -9.37
N GLN A 50 5.93 -1.62 -8.43
CA GLN A 50 6.19 -1.75 -7.01
C GLN A 50 5.73 -3.10 -6.43
N THR A 51 4.57 -3.59 -6.84
CA THR A 51 3.90 -4.76 -6.22
C THR A 51 4.17 -6.08 -6.93
N ARG A 52 4.71 -6.08 -8.15
CA ARG A 52 4.91 -7.28 -8.96
C ARG A 52 5.75 -8.34 -8.22
N GLY A 53 5.27 -9.59 -8.23
CA GLY A 53 5.96 -10.72 -7.62
C GLY A 53 5.95 -10.72 -6.08
N ARG A 54 5.17 -9.84 -5.44
CA ARG A 54 5.09 -9.72 -4.00
C ARG A 54 3.66 -9.98 -3.50
N PRO A 55 3.48 -10.52 -2.28
CA PRO A 55 2.16 -10.65 -1.69
C PRO A 55 1.50 -9.29 -1.49
N VAL A 56 0.19 -9.25 -1.71
CA VAL A 56 -0.63 -8.05 -1.51
C VAL A 56 -1.78 -8.34 -0.55
N VAL A 57 -1.99 -7.46 0.42
CA VAL A 57 -3.03 -7.53 1.43
C VAL A 57 -4.01 -6.39 1.22
N MET A 58 -5.30 -6.68 1.19
CA MET A 58 -6.35 -5.68 0.98
C MET A 58 -7.64 -6.03 1.71
N GLY A 59 -8.44 -5.04 2.01
CA GLY A 59 -9.80 -5.25 2.47
C GLY A 59 -10.75 -5.65 1.34
N ARG A 60 -11.88 -6.29 1.68
CA ARG A 60 -12.88 -6.74 0.71
C ARG A 60 -13.34 -5.64 -0.25
N ARG A 61 -13.61 -4.42 0.24
CA ARG A 61 -14.07 -3.31 -0.63
C ARG A 61 -13.02 -2.94 -1.69
N THR A 62 -11.74 -2.96 -1.33
CA THR A 62 -10.65 -2.74 -2.29
C THR A 62 -10.60 -3.86 -3.33
N TRP A 63 -10.77 -5.13 -2.91
CA TRP A 63 -10.89 -6.24 -3.84
C TRP A 63 -12.05 -6.05 -4.82
N GLU A 64 -13.23 -5.68 -4.31
CA GLU A 64 -14.43 -5.47 -5.12
C GLU A 64 -14.30 -4.29 -6.10
N SER A 65 -13.51 -3.26 -5.76
CA SER A 65 -13.24 -2.10 -6.64
C SER A 65 -12.27 -2.42 -7.79
N LEU A 66 -11.50 -3.52 -7.70
CA LEU A 66 -10.65 -3.93 -8.80
C LEU A 66 -11.50 -4.41 -9.98
N PRO A 67 -11.11 -4.12 -11.23
CA PRO A 67 -11.79 -4.69 -12.40
C PRO A 67 -11.80 -6.23 -12.34
N GLU A 68 -12.89 -6.87 -12.69
CA GLU A 68 -13.02 -8.34 -12.67
C GLU A 68 -11.88 -9.04 -13.41
N LYS A 69 -11.47 -8.51 -14.56
CA LYS A 69 -10.35 -9.03 -15.35
C LYS A 69 -8.99 -8.93 -14.67
N ALA A 70 -8.88 -8.10 -13.60
CA ALA A 70 -7.67 -7.91 -12.83
C ALA A 70 -7.72 -8.64 -11.47
N ARG A 71 -8.75 -9.41 -11.19
CA ARG A 71 -8.92 -10.18 -9.95
C ARG A 71 -8.69 -11.67 -10.18
N PRO A 72 -7.76 -12.32 -9.49
CA PRO A 72 -6.75 -11.75 -8.59
C PRO A 72 -5.71 -10.93 -9.35
N LEU A 73 -5.04 -10.00 -8.68
CA LEU A 73 -3.95 -9.22 -9.28
C LEU A 73 -2.85 -10.18 -9.79
N PRO A 74 -2.55 -10.20 -11.10
CA PRO A 74 -1.68 -11.22 -11.70
C PRO A 74 -0.26 -11.22 -11.14
N GLY A 75 0.33 -12.44 -10.98
CA GLY A 75 1.70 -12.63 -10.52
C GLY A 75 1.96 -12.22 -9.07
N ARG A 76 0.92 -12.22 -8.24
CA ARG A 76 0.96 -11.86 -6.81
C ARG A 76 0.06 -12.78 -6.01
N ARG A 77 0.47 -13.12 -4.79
CA ARG A 77 -0.47 -13.70 -3.82
C ARG A 77 -1.41 -12.60 -3.37
N ASN A 78 -2.71 -12.80 -3.52
CA ASN A 78 -3.74 -11.85 -3.12
C ASN A 78 -4.38 -12.35 -1.84
N ILE A 79 -4.29 -11.55 -0.77
CA ILE A 79 -4.85 -11.88 0.55
C ILE A 79 -5.90 -10.82 0.87
N VAL A 80 -7.14 -11.25 1.08
CA VAL A 80 -8.29 -10.35 1.28
C VAL A 80 -8.85 -10.52 2.69
N ILE A 81 -8.93 -9.41 3.40
CA ILE A 81 -9.50 -9.35 4.75
C ILE A 81 -11.01 -9.15 4.63
N THR A 82 -11.78 -10.10 5.17
CA THR A 82 -13.24 -10.03 5.21
C THR A 82 -13.80 -10.83 6.39
N GLY A 83 -14.77 -10.25 7.11
CA GLY A 83 -15.54 -10.97 8.13
C GLY A 83 -16.81 -11.64 7.59
N ASP A 84 -17.09 -11.51 6.29
CA ASP A 84 -18.25 -12.08 5.61
C ASP A 84 -17.88 -13.44 5.01
N SER A 85 -18.39 -14.52 5.59
CA SER A 85 -18.04 -15.90 5.17
C SER A 85 -18.53 -16.24 3.76
N ALA A 86 -19.66 -15.69 3.31
CA ALA A 86 -20.16 -15.92 1.96
C ALA A 86 -19.25 -15.26 0.93
N ARG A 87 -18.86 -14.01 1.19
CA ARG A 87 -17.90 -13.28 0.34
C ARG A 87 -16.50 -13.92 0.38
N ALA A 88 -16.07 -14.42 1.53
CA ALA A 88 -14.80 -15.15 1.63
C ALA A 88 -14.78 -16.36 0.70
N ALA A 89 -15.86 -17.13 0.63
CA ALA A 89 -15.96 -18.28 -0.28
C ALA A 89 -15.90 -17.86 -1.76
N GLU A 90 -16.59 -16.77 -2.14
CA GLU A 90 -16.55 -16.23 -3.51
C GLU A 90 -15.15 -15.75 -3.88
N ILE A 91 -14.48 -15.01 -2.99
CA ILE A 91 -13.12 -14.50 -3.17
C ILE A 91 -12.11 -15.64 -3.30
N ALA A 92 -12.23 -16.67 -2.45
CA ALA A 92 -11.38 -17.85 -2.52
C ALA A 92 -11.59 -18.63 -3.84
N ALA A 93 -12.84 -18.76 -4.30
CA ALA A 93 -13.14 -19.37 -5.59
C ALA A 93 -12.56 -18.57 -6.78
N ALA A 94 -12.39 -17.27 -6.64
CA ALA A 94 -11.71 -16.42 -7.61
C ALA A 94 -10.17 -16.49 -7.55
N GLY A 95 -9.59 -17.28 -6.63
CA GLY A 95 -8.15 -17.54 -6.54
C GLY A 95 -7.38 -16.63 -5.60
N ALA A 96 -8.04 -15.93 -4.67
CA ALA A 96 -7.39 -15.20 -3.58
C ALA A 96 -7.47 -15.98 -2.26
N GLU A 97 -6.56 -15.68 -1.35
CA GLU A 97 -6.61 -16.17 0.03
C GLU A 97 -7.46 -15.20 0.87
N THR A 98 -8.15 -15.71 1.90
CA THR A 98 -9.01 -14.89 2.76
C THR A 98 -8.66 -15.04 4.23
N THR A 99 -8.75 -13.96 4.97
CA THR A 99 -8.54 -13.89 6.42
C THR A 99 -9.57 -12.97 7.06
N THR A 100 -9.64 -12.97 8.39
CA THR A 100 -10.58 -12.13 9.13
C THR A 100 -9.93 -10.89 9.78
N SER A 101 -8.59 -10.87 9.87
CA SER A 101 -7.82 -9.80 10.51
C SER A 101 -6.57 -9.39 9.73
N LEU A 102 -6.07 -8.20 10.03
CA LEU A 102 -4.80 -7.71 9.47
C LEU A 102 -3.61 -8.55 9.94
N ASP A 103 -3.61 -9.01 11.19
CA ASP A 103 -2.54 -9.85 11.73
C ASP A 103 -2.42 -11.17 10.97
N GLU A 104 -3.55 -11.86 10.78
CA GLU A 104 -3.60 -13.10 10.00
C GLU A 104 -3.17 -12.87 8.56
N ALA A 105 -3.61 -11.76 7.96
CA ALA A 105 -3.25 -11.41 6.58
C ALA A 105 -1.75 -11.17 6.42
N LEU A 106 -1.13 -10.40 7.33
CA LEU A 106 0.31 -10.14 7.30
C LEU A 106 1.12 -11.39 7.60
N ALA A 107 0.69 -12.21 8.58
CA ALA A 107 1.35 -13.48 8.89
C ALA A 107 1.29 -14.45 7.69
N LEU A 108 0.14 -14.56 7.03
CA LEU A 108 -0.03 -15.37 5.84
C LEU A 108 0.83 -14.85 4.68
N ALA A 109 0.82 -13.52 4.47
CA ALA A 109 1.62 -12.87 3.44
C ALA A 109 3.13 -13.05 3.64
N ALA A 110 3.59 -13.05 4.89
CA ALA A 110 5.00 -13.27 5.25
C ALA A 110 5.47 -14.72 5.08
N GLY A 111 4.53 -15.66 4.99
CA GLY A 111 4.83 -17.07 4.80
C GLY A 111 5.34 -17.40 3.39
N PRO A 112 5.95 -18.59 3.23
CA PRO A 112 6.45 -19.03 1.93
C PRO A 112 5.33 -19.18 0.89
N ASP A 113 5.67 -18.94 -0.36
CA ASP A 113 4.80 -19.24 -1.49
C ASP A 113 4.77 -20.74 -1.82
N ALA A 114 4.05 -21.14 -2.89
CA ALA A 114 3.93 -22.53 -3.31
C ALA A 114 5.28 -23.16 -3.70
N GLU A 115 6.26 -22.36 -4.05
CA GLU A 115 7.64 -22.75 -4.37
C GLU A 115 8.59 -22.68 -3.16
N GLY A 116 8.07 -22.34 -1.97
CA GLY A 116 8.84 -22.26 -0.73
C GLY A 116 9.65 -20.98 -0.55
N ARG A 117 9.42 -19.95 -1.39
CA ARG A 117 10.13 -18.67 -1.32
C ARG A 117 9.45 -17.75 -0.29
N VAL A 118 10.24 -17.23 0.63
CA VAL A 118 9.80 -16.22 1.60
C VAL A 118 9.91 -14.84 0.98
N PRO A 119 8.86 -14.00 1.03
CA PRO A 119 8.92 -12.66 0.43
C PRO A 119 9.81 -11.73 1.25
N GLU A 120 10.54 -10.86 0.56
CA GLU A 120 11.29 -9.77 1.20
C GLU A 120 10.39 -8.60 1.59
N LYS A 121 9.25 -8.45 0.91
CA LYS A 121 8.30 -7.36 1.11
C LYS A 121 6.85 -7.81 0.88
N VAL A 122 5.97 -7.30 1.72
CA VAL A 122 4.51 -7.42 1.63
C VAL A 122 3.92 -6.04 1.38
N TRP A 123 2.89 -5.95 0.54
CA TRP A 123 2.21 -4.70 0.25
C TRP A 123 0.79 -4.67 0.80
N VAL A 124 0.47 -3.62 1.55
CA VAL A 124 -0.90 -3.29 1.97
C VAL A 124 -1.51 -2.31 0.97
N LEU A 125 -2.64 -2.70 0.37
CA LEU A 125 -3.33 -1.96 -0.69
C LEU A 125 -4.59 -1.23 -0.20
N GLY A 126 -4.83 -1.27 1.11
CA GLY A 126 -5.97 -0.59 1.72
C GLY A 126 -7.25 -1.45 1.82
N GLY A 127 -8.49 -0.89 1.88
CA GLY A 127 -8.77 0.56 1.85
C GLY A 127 -8.44 1.33 3.13
N GLY A 128 -9.02 2.50 3.21
CA GLY A 128 -8.70 3.49 4.24
C GLY A 128 -8.62 2.95 5.66
N ARG A 129 -9.58 2.11 6.09
CA ARG A 129 -9.55 1.48 7.40
C ARG A 129 -8.32 0.59 7.60
N ILE A 130 -7.94 -0.20 6.60
CA ILE A 130 -6.77 -1.09 6.68
C ILE A 130 -5.48 -0.26 6.73
N TYR A 131 -5.38 0.82 5.94
CA TYR A 131 -4.26 1.75 6.03
C TYR A 131 -4.15 2.38 7.42
N THR A 132 -5.25 2.92 7.96
CA THR A 132 -5.27 3.53 9.30
C THR A 132 -4.83 2.53 10.36
N GLU A 133 -5.39 1.31 10.36
CA GLU A 133 -5.00 0.26 11.28
C GLU A 133 -3.52 -0.10 11.16
N THR A 134 -2.98 -0.16 9.94
CA THR A 134 -1.56 -0.45 9.68
C THR A 134 -0.64 0.63 10.24
N VAL A 135 -1.03 1.91 10.12
CA VAL A 135 -0.27 3.05 10.64
C VAL A 135 -0.37 3.12 12.16
N ASP A 136 -1.57 3.05 12.72
CA ASP A 136 -1.81 3.20 14.16
C ASP A 136 -1.09 2.12 14.98
N ARG A 137 -0.97 0.93 14.41
CA ARG A 137 -0.29 -0.21 15.02
C ARG A 137 1.19 -0.33 14.64
N GLU A 138 1.74 0.66 13.94
CA GLU A 138 3.14 0.72 13.53
C GLU A 138 3.64 -0.51 12.74
N LEU A 139 2.75 -1.11 11.95
CA LEU A 139 3.04 -2.35 11.20
C LEU A 139 3.76 -2.08 9.87
N ALA A 140 3.66 -0.87 9.32
CA ALA A 140 4.30 -0.51 8.06
C ALA A 140 5.67 0.13 8.26
N ASP A 141 6.59 -0.19 7.36
CA ASP A 141 7.95 0.37 7.29
C ASP A 141 8.05 1.50 6.28
N THR A 142 7.28 1.42 5.20
CA THR A 142 7.30 2.38 4.10
C THR A 142 5.88 2.67 3.59
N ALA A 143 5.68 3.89 3.10
CA ALA A 143 4.49 4.29 2.35
C ALA A 143 4.92 4.86 0.99
N VAL A 144 4.42 4.28 -0.09
CA VAL A 144 4.62 4.77 -1.46
C VAL A 144 3.34 5.45 -1.90
N ILE A 145 3.41 6.73 -2.19
CA ILE A 145 2.25 7.60 -2.41
C ILE A 145 2.38 8.26 -3.77
N THR A 146 1.36 8.13 -4.61
CA THR A 146 1.20 8.98 -5.78
C THR A 146 0.39 10.19 -5.36
N VAL A 147 1.01 11.35 -5.27
CA VAL A 147 0.32 12.61 -4.99
C VAL A 147 -0.11 13.23 -6.31
N ILE A 148 -1.40 13.54 -6.44
CA ILE A 148 -2.01 14.11 -7.64
C ILE A 148 -2.42 15.56 -7.34
N ASP A 149 -1.99 16.47 -8.19
CA ASP A 149 -2.34 17.88 -8.13
C ASP A 149 -3.75 18.10 -8.68
N LEU A 150 -4.72 17.68 -7.91
CA LEU A 150 -6.15 17.71 -8.22
C LEU A 150 -6.95 18.07 -6.98
N ASP A 151 -7.91 18.95 -7.13
CA ASP A 151 -8.96 19.17 -6.15
C ASP A 151 -10.14 18.26 -6.51
N ALA A 152 -10.46 17.34 -5.63
CA ALA A 152 -11.59 16.42 -5.82
C ALA A 152 -12.32 16.20 -4.49
N ASP A 153 -13.64 16.14 -4.57
CA ASP A 153 -14.45 15.69 -3.46
C ASP A 153 -14.26 14.19 -3.25
N GLY A 154 -14.26 13.75 -2.00
CA GLY A 154 -14.13 12.36 -1.64
C GLY A 154 -14.88 11.98 -0.38
N ASP A 155 -15.06 10.68 -0.17
CA ASP A 155 -15.63 10.08 1.03
C ASP A 155 -14.62 9.19 1.78
N THR A 156 -13.46 8.99 1.19
CA THR A 156 -12.38 8.16 1.73
C THR A 156 -11.06 8.91 1.64
N TRP A 157 -10.35 8.97 2.76
CA TRP A 157 -9.07 9.68 2.89
C TRP A 157 -7.92 8.74 3.24
N ALA A 158 -6.73 9.16 2.86
CA ALA A 158 -5.47 8.51 3.24
C ALA A 158 -5.27 8.55 4.77
N PRO A 159 -4.53 7.58 5.34
CA PRO A 159 -4.15 7.64 6.74
C PRO A 159 -3.21 8.83 6.98
N GLN A 160 -3.26 9.38 8.20
CA GLN A 160 -2.31 10.40 8.60
C GLN A 160 -0.93 9.77 8.84
N LEU A 161 0.10 10.33 8.22
CA LEU A 161 1.50 9.96 8.44
C LEU A 161 2.21 11.10 9.18
N PRO A 162 2.21 11.12 10.52
CA PRO A 162 2.76 12.25 11.28
C PRO A 162 4.27 12.39 11.05
N PRO A 163 4.79 13.61 10.83
CA PRO A 163 6.22 13.86 10.60
C PRO A 163 7.14 13.42 11.73
N SER A 164 6.60 13.25 12.94
CA SER A 164 7.34 12.69 14.07
C SER A 164 7.72 11.23 13.90
N ARG A 165 6.97 10.49 13.08
CA ARG A 165 7.16 9.05 12.83
C ARG A 165 7.51 8.70 11.38
N TRP A 166 7.30 9.63 10.46
CA TRP A 166 7.51 9.41 9.03
C TRP A 166 8.37 10.51 8.44
N GLU A 167 9.23 10.16 7.51
CA GLU A 167 10.04 11.11 6.76
C GLU A 167 10.03 10.78 5.27
N LEU A 168 10.16 11.82 4.45
CA LEU A 168 10.26 11.67 3.01
C LEU A 168 11.66 11.14 2.66
N CYS A 169 11.74 9.89 2.20
CA CYS A 169 12.98 9.23 1.82
C CYS A 169 13.33 9.43 0.35
N ALA A 170 12.32 9.52 -0.51
CA ALA A 170 12.49 9.71 -1.94
C ALA A 170 11.28 10.40 -2.56
N ALA A 171 11.51 11.18 -3.61
CA ALA A 171 10.46 11.75 -4.45
C ALA A 171 10.89 11.70 -5.92
N ASP A 172 9.92 11.46 -6.80
CA ASP A 172 10.08 11.48 -8.25
C ASP A 172 8.93 12.26 -8.90
N PRO A 173 9.19 13.43 -9.51
CA PRO A 173 10.50 14.07 -9.56
C PRO A 173 10.96 14.56 -8.18
N ALA A 174 12.27 14.76 -8.00
CA ALA A 174 12.82 15.28 -6.74
C ALA A 174 12.25 16.63 -6.38
N GLU A 175 11.99 17.46 -7.39
CA GLU A 175 11.33 18.77 -7.29
C GLU A 175 10.25 18.90 -8.36
N GLY A 176 9.13 19.57 -8.02
CA GLY A 176 8.03 19.81 -8.94
C GLY A 176 7.15 18.60 -9.20
N TRP A 177 6.65 18.47 -10.43
CA TRP A 177 5.63 17.52 -10.83
C TRP A 177 5.91 16.92 -12.20
N HIS A 178 5.59 15.65 -12.38
CA HIS A 178 5.35 15.08 -13.70
C HIS A 178 4.03 15.60 -14.27
N THR A 179 3.89 15.57 -15.58
CA THR A 179 2.62 15.84 -16.26
C THR A 179 2.22 14.62 -17.05
N ALA A 180 1.06 14.05 -16.74
CA ALA A 180 0.48 12.92 -17.44
C ALA A 180 -0.04 13.31 -18.84
N ALA A 181 -0.28 12.33 -19.69
CA ALA A 181 -0.81 12.57 -21.04
C ALA A 181 -2.18 13.29 -21.06
N ASN A 182 -2.99 13.11 -20.01
CA ASN A 182 -4.27 13.80 -19.82
C ASN A 182 -4.15 15.17 -19.13
N GLY A 183 -2.93 15.66 -18.87
CA GLY A 183 -2.66 16.97 -18.27
C GLY A 183 -2.66 16.97 -16.73
N LEU A 184 -2.99 15.86 -16.05
CA LEU A 184 -2.87 15.78 -14.61
C LEU A 184 -1.40 15.88 -14.18
N ARG A 185 -1.13 16.66 -13.15
CA ARG A 185 0.19 16.74 -12.53
C ARG A 185 0.23 15.76 -11.35
N TYR A 186 1.33 15.04 -11.22
CA TYR A 186 1.52 14.04 -10.16
C TYR A 186 2.99 13.92 -9.80
N ARG A 187 3.25 13.33 -8.64
CA ARG A 187 4.60 12.92 -8.20
C ARG A 187 4.51 11.66 -7.36
N PHE A 188 5.55 10.87 -7.39
CA PHE A 188 5.69 9.73 -6.50
C PHE A 188 6.50 10.12 -5.27
N GLU A 189 6.02 9.76 -4.10
CA GLU A 189 6.70 9.98 -2.84
C GLU A 189 6.89 8.65 -2.12
N THR A 190 8.05 8.44 -1.53
CA THR A 190 8.29 7.34 -0.62
C THR A 190 8.59 7.90 0.75
N LEU A 191 7.74 7.58 1.71
CA LEU A 191 7.97 7.88 3.12
C LEU A 191 8.46 6.62 3.81
N CYS A 192 9.44 6.79 4.71
CA CYS A 192 9.95 5.74 5.57
C CYS A 192 9.53 6.03 7.00
N ARG A 193 9.20 4.97 7.73
CA ARG A 193 8.98 5.11 9.16
C ARG A 193 10.34 5.36 9.84
N ARG A 194 10.37 6.36 10.73
CA ARG A 194 11.53 6.62 11.58
C ARG A 194 11.64 5.49 12.59
N ASP A 195 12.81 4.87 12.69
CA ASP A 195 13.06 3.91 13.76
C ASP A 195 13.02 4.66 15.10
N GLY A 196 12.17 4.16 15.99
CA GLY A 196 11.91 4.85 17.26
C GLY A 196 13.09 4.78 18.21
N ASP A 197 13.86 5.84 18.22
CA ASP A 197 14.53 6.40 19.39
C ASP A 197 14.23 7.91 19.35
N ILE A 198 13.03 8.29 19.77
CA ILE A 198 12.79 9.68 20.15
C ILE A 198 13.27 9.78 21.59
N PRO A 199 14.36 10.52 21.89
CA PRO A 199 14.66 10.86 23.25
C PRO A 199 13.45 11.60 23.83
N ALA A 200 12.98 11.19 24.98
CA ALA A 200 12.00 11.96 25.73
C ALA A 200 12.53 13.38 25.83
N GLU A 201 11.80 14.36 25.31
CA GLU A 201 12.04 15.75 25.61
C GLU A 201 11.74 15.95 27.09
N ASP A 202 12.77 16.40 27.87
CA ASP A 202 12.67 16.87 29.25
C ASP A 202 11.83 18.16 29.36
#